data_6790f9fe80fafadb70341826fada64d2
#
_entry.id   6790f9fe80fafadb70341826fada64d2
#
_cell.length_a   1.000
_cell.length_b   1.000
_cell.length_c   1.000
_cell.angle_alpha   90.00
_cell.angle_beta   90.00
_cell.angle_gamma   90.00
#
_symmetry.space_group_name_H-M   'P 1'
#
loop_
_entity.id
_entity.type
_entity.pdbx_description
1 polymer ?
#
loop_
_entity_poly.entity_id
_entity_poly.type
_entity_poly.pdbx_seq_one_letter_code
_entity_poly.pdbx_strand_id
1 'polypeptide(L)'
;MDIKDAKHAKHYDYLVVGSGLYGAIFAHEAKVHGKSVLVIDKRPNIAGNIYTENIEGINVHKYGAHIFHTNNRKVWNYITLFAEFNRFTNSPVANYKGELYSLPFNMYTFNKMWGVVTPEEAMAKIEEQRKEIAGEPRNLEEQAISLVGRDIYEKLIKGYTEKQWGRDCKDLPTFIIKRLPVRLTFDNNYFNALYQGIPIGGYTKMIANLLDGIEVRLSTDYLEHKGELDAIADKVVYTGPIDAYFGYSLGTLEYRSVRFETKVLDKPNFQGNAAVNYTDGEIPWTRIIEHKWFEFGKDENGNDLPKTIISREYSSEWKPGDEPYYPVNDEKNSALYAEYKKLADAEEKVIFGGRLGEYKYYDMDQVIAVALEMCERELEDC
;
A
#
# COMPACT_ATOMS: atom_id res chain seq x y z
N MET A 1 -8.25 -40.33 14.68
CA MET A 1 -9.44 -39.45 14.77
C MET A 1 -10.62 -40.29 14.32
N ASP A 2 -11.57 -40.56 15.18
CA ASP A 2 -12.67 -41.52 14.90
C ASP A 2 -13.66 -40.95 13.88
N ILE A 3 -14.10 -41.81 12.95
CA ILE A 3 -15.04 -41.48 11.86
C ILE A 3 -16.41 -40.94 12.36
N LYS A 4 -16.63 -40.89 13.68
CA LYS A 4 -17.85 -40.33 14.30
C LYS A 4 -17.83 -38.81 14.48
N ASP A 5 -16.67 -38.13 14.43
CA ASP A 5 -16.55 -36.67 14.60
C ASP A 5 -16.73 -35.87 13.30
N ALA A 6 -16.75 -36.55 12.16
CA ALA A 6 -16.90 -35.88 10.85
C ALA A 6 -18.34 -35.40 10.54
N LYS A 7 -19.34 -35.73 11.38
CA LYS A 7 -20.75 -35.39 11.13
C LYS A 7 -21.20 -34.00 11.60
N HIS A 8 -20.32 -33.18 12.19
CA HIS A 8 -20.66 -31.86 12.71
C HIS A 8 -19.63 -30.78 12.33
N ALA A 9 -18.87 -30.97 11.25
CA ALA A 9 -18.04 -29.87 10.73
C ALA A 9 -18.97 -28.76 10.23
N LYS A 10 -18.83 -27.56 10.80
CA LYS A 10 -19.59 -26.39 10.38
C LYS A 10 -19.25 -26.12 8.90
N HIS A 11 -20.27 -25.96 8.06
CA HIS A 11 -20.14 -25.65 6.65
C HIS A 11 -20.45 -24.16 6.43
N TYR A 12 -19.78 -23.53 5.47
CA TYR A 12 -19.91 -22.10 5.17
C TYR A 12 -20.29 -21.89 3.72
N ASP A 13 -21.06 -20.84 3.43
CA ASP A 13 -21.29 -20.39 2.06
C ASP A 13 -19.99 -19.90 1.44
N TYR A 14 -19.17 -19.17 2.22
CA TYR A 14 -17.89 -18.64 1.75
C TYR A 14 -16.75 -18.87 2.75
N LEU A 15 -15.61 -19.30 2.21
CA LEU A 15 -14.30 -19.24 2.85
C LEU A 15 -13.52 -18.07 2.26
N VAL A 16 -13.17 -17.07 3.08
CA VAL A 16 -12.36 -15.93 2.66
C VAL A 16 -10.92 -16.13 3.12
N VAL A 17 -10.01 -16.22 2.17
CA VAL A 17 -8.58 -16.41 2.39
C VAL A 17 -7.89 -15.05 2.35
N GLY A 18 -7.47 -14.57 3.51
CA GLY A 18 -6.87 -13.26 3.74
C GLY A 18 -7.83 -12.30 4.44
N SER A 19 -7.44 -11.84 5.62
CA SER A 19 -8.17 -10.88 6.46
C SER A 19 -7.77 -9.43 6.23
N GLY A 20 -7.17 -9.14 5.07
CA GLY A 20 -6.87 -7.79 4.62
C GLY A 20 -8.13 -7.03 4.18
N LEU A 21 -7.95 -5.81 3.68
CA LEU A 21 -9.07 -4.91 3.35
C LEU A 21 -10.08 -5.53 2.39
N TYR A 22 -9.63 -6.19 1.31
CA TYR A 22 -10.52 -6.85 0.35
C TYR A 22 -11.35 -7.97 0.99
N GLY A 23 -10.66 -8.89 1.67
CA GLY A 23 -11.33 -10.04 2.30
C GLY A 23 -12.28 -9.64 3.42
N ALA A 24 -11.92 -8.64 4.22
CA ALA A 24 -12.77 -8.12 5.29
C ALA A 24 -14.06 -7.49 4.74
N ILE A 25 -13.96 -6.72 3.64
CA ILE A 25 -15.14 -6.13 2.98
C ILE A 25 -16.04 -7.22 2.41
N PHE A 26 -15.48 -8.18 1.66
CA PHE A 26 -16.29 -9.28 1.12
C PHE A 26 -16.99 -10.07 2.22
N ALA A 27 -16.27 -10.38 3.30
CA ALA A 27 -16.83 -11.12 4.42
C ALA A 27 -17.97 -10.35 5.11
N HIS A 28 -17.81 -9.03 5.28
CA HIS A 28 -18.84 -8.17 5.83
C HIS A 28 -20.10 -8.17 4.97
N GLU A 29 -19.95 -7.88 3.67
CA GLU A 29 -21.08 -7.82 2.73
C GLU A 29 -21.79 -9.19 2.63
N ALA A 30 -21.06 -10.29 2.54
CA ALA A 30 -21.62 -11.62 2.53
C ALA A 30 -22.47 -11.90 3.79
N LYS A 31 -21.96 -11.52 4.98
CA LYS A 31 -22.71 -11.61 6.24
C LYS A 31 -23.98 -10.76 6.21
N VAL A 32 -23.90 -9.51 5.69
CA VAL A 32 -25.08 -8.63 5.56
C VAL A 32 -26.16 -9.26 4.67
N HIS A 33 -25.74 -10.00 3.63
CA HIS A 33 -26.64 -10.78 2.75
C HIS A 33 -27.04 -12.15 3.35
N GLY A 34 -26.81 -12.38 4.63
CA GLY A 34 -27.26 -13.59 5.34
C GLY A 34 -26.44 -14.85 5.07
N LYS A 35 -25.26 -14.72 4.44
CA LYS A 35 -24.36 -15.84 4.15
C LYS A 35 -23.50 -16.17 5.37
N SER A 36 -23.20 -17.45 5.54
CA SER A 36 -22.25 -17.92 6.53
C SER A 36 -20.82 -17.82 5.99
N VAL A 37 -19.93 -17.18 6.76
CA VAL A 37 -18.57 -16.88 6.31
C VAL A 37 -17.53 -17.33 7.34
N LEU A 38 -16.46 -17.94 6.86
CA LEU A 38 -15.23 -18.16 7.61
C LEU A 38 -14.12 -17.34 6.95
N VAL A 39 -13.43 -16.51 7.74
CA VAL A 39 -12.21 -15.83 7.30
C VAL A 39 -10.99 -16.52 7.88
N ILE A 40 -9.98 -16.78 7.05
CA ILE A 40 -8.70 -17.32 7.51
C ILE A 40 -7.56 -16.41 7.09
N ASP A 41 -6.49 -16.39 7.87
CA ASP A 41 -5.25 -15.69 7.50
C ASP A 41 -4.03 -16.50 7.96
N LYS A 42 -2.99 -16.56 7.11
CA LYS A 42 -1.73 -17.20 7.46
C LYS A 42 -0.97 -16.47 8.58
N ARG A 43 -1.20 -15.17 8.71
CA ARG A 43 -0.59 -14.32 9.75
C ARG A 43 -1.30 -14.50 11.10
N PRO A 44 -0.61 -14.17 12.21
CA PRO A 44 -1.20 -14.20 13.54
C PRO A 44 -2.08 -12.96 13.84
N ASN A 45 -2.30 -12.09 12.87
CA ASN A 45 -3.07 -10.85 12.98
C ASN A 45 -3.98 -10.65 11.77
N ILE A 46 -5.07 -9.93 11.96
CA ILE A 46 -5.93 -9.43 10.89
C ILE A 46 -5.32 -8.20 10.21
N ALA A 47 -6.03 -7.64 9.23
CA ALA A 47 -5.76 -6.40 8.50
C ALA A 47 -4.68 -6.47 7.42
N GLY A 48 -4.08 -7.63 7.17
CA GLY A 48 -3.12 -7.77 6.06
C GLY A 48 -2.01 -6.71 6.11
N ASN A 49 -1.73 -6.05 4.99
CA ASN A 49 -0.67 -5.04 4.91
C ASN A 49 -1.01 -3.71 5.59
N ILE A 50 -2.29 -3.45 5.91
CA ILE A 50 -2.66 -2.24 6.67
C ILE A 50 -2.68 -2.48 8.19
N TYR A 51 -2.13 -3.60 8.66
CA TYR A 51 -2.03 -3.91 10.08
C TYR A 51 -1.31 -2.82 10.85
N THR A 52 -1.98 -2.35 11.90
CA THR A 52 -1.42 -1.42 12.90
C THR A 52 -1.37 -2.11 14.26
N GLU A 53 -0.23 -1.99 14.94
CA GLU A 53 -0.02 -2.49 16.30
C GLU A 53 0.12 -1.33 17.26
N ASN A 54 -0.67 -1.32 18.34
CA ASN A 54 -0.53 -0.30 19.38
C ASN A 54 0.67 -0.62 20.28
N ILE A 55 1.68 0.24 20.23
CA ILE A 55 2.89 0.15 21.06
C ILE A 55 3.06 1.49 21.76
N GLU A 56 3.11 1.50 23.10
CA GLU A 56 3.26 2.71 23.91
C GLU A 56 2.21 3.81 23.60
N GLY A 57 0.99 3.40 23.23
CA GLY A 57 -0.08 4.30 22.84
C GLY A 57 0.00 4.83 21.40
N ILE A 58 0.96 4.37 20.61
CA ILE A 58 1.16 4.76 19.22
C ILE A 58 0.73 3.61 18.30
N ASN A 59 -0.13 3.88 17.32
CA ASN A 59 -0.51 2.91 16.28
C ASN A 59 0.59 2.81 15.23
N VAL A 60 1.41 1.77 15.32
CA VAL A 60 2.55 1.51 14.44
C VAL A 60 2.07 0.79 13.18
N HIS A 61 2.28 1.39 12.02
CA HIS A 61 2.01 0.77 10.73
C HIS A 61 3.12 -0.24 10.41
N LYS A 62 2.86 -1.52 10.60
CA LYS A 62 3.88 -2.58 10.57
C LYS A 62 4.44 -2.87 9.18
N TYR A 63 3.64 -2.64 8.14
CA TYR A 63 3.99 -2.93 6.74
C TYR A 63 4.11 -1.65 5.89
N GLY A 64 4.56 -0.55 6.49
CA GLY A 64 4.73 0.73 5.84
C GLY A 64 3.60 1.71 6.08
N ALA A 65 3.85 2.99 5.79
CA ALA A 65 2.87 4.05 5.96
C ALA A 65 1.67 3.83 5.03
N HIS A 66 0.50 3.73 5.62
CA HIS A 66 -0.77 3.67 4.92
C HIS A 66 -1.58 4.91 5.27
N ILE A 67 -1.90 5.74 4.29
CA ILE A 67 -2.70 6.95 4.43
C ILE A 67 -3.89 6.81 3.51
N PHE A 68 -5.08 6.77 4.08
CA PHE A 68 -6.29 6.66 3.27
C PHE A 68 -6.57 7.97 2.54
N HIS A 69 -6.83 7.88 1.26
CA HIS A 69 -7.26 9.02 0.43
C HIS A 69 -8.15 8.54 -0.71
N THR A 70 -9.11 9.34 -1.12
CA THR A 70 -10.00 9.03 -2.25
C THR A 70 -10.72 10.25 -2.78
N ASN A 71 -11.08 10.21 -4.07
CA ASN A 71 -12.07 11.10 -4.68
C ASN A 71 -13.45 10.42 -4.84
N ASN A 72 -13.52 9.12 -4.55
CA ASN A 72 -14.74 8.33 -4.69
C ASN A 72 -15.62 8.47 -3.44
N ARG A 73 -16.73 9.22 -3.57
CA ARG A 73 -17.65 9.45 -2.46
C ARG A 73 -18.31 8.17 -1.96
N LYS A 74 -18.60 7.19 -2.84
CA LYS A 74 -19.18 5.88 -2.45
C LYS A 74 -18.22 5.14 -1.53
N VAL A 75 -16.95 5.09 -1.89
CA VAL A 75 -15.88 4.47 -1.10
C VAL A 75 -15.71 5.17 0.25
N TRP A 76 -15.66 6.52 0.26
CA TRP A 76 -15.55 7.29 1.50
C TRP A 76 -16.72 7.03 2.43
N ASN A 77 -17.95 7.15 1.93
CA ASN A 77 -19.15 6.92 2.72
C ASN A 77 -19.23 5.51 3.27
N TYR A 78 -18.74 4.51 2.52
CA TYR A 78 -18.70 3.12 2.96
C TYR A 78 -17.71 2.93 4.11
N ILE A 79 -16.45 3.32 3.91
CA ILE A 79 -15.41 3.01 4.91
C ILE A 79 -15.58 3.78 6.22
N THR A 80 -16.19 4.97 6.17
CA THR A 80 -16.51 5.77 7.37
C THR A 80 -17.62 5.18 8.22
N LEU A 81 -18.33 4.14 7.78
CA LEU A 81 -19.23 3.35 8.64
C LEU A 81 -18.46 2.52 9.68
N PHE A 82 -17.20 2.20 9.42
CA PHE A 82 -16.40 1.29 10.24
C PHE A 82 -15.30 1.99 11.04
N ALA A 83 -15.02 3.26 10.76
CA ALA A 83 -14.06 4.06 11.52
C ALA A 83 -14.34 5.55 11.35
N GLU A 84 -14.07 6.31 12.40
CA GLU A 84 -13.90 7.75 12.29
C GLU A 84 -12.50 8.05 11.78
N PHE A 85 -12.37 8.96 10.81
CA PHE A 85 -11.09 9.38 10.26
C PHE A 85 -10.68 10.75 10.83
N ASN A 86 -9.42 10.89 11.16
CA ASN A 86 -8.87 12.17 11.56
C ASN A 86 -8.59 13.08 10.33
N ARG A 87 -8.11 14.28 10.58
CA ARG A 87 -7.79 15.26 9.53
C ARG A 87 -6.33 15.17 9.04
N PHE A 88 -5.67 14.02 9.16
CA PHE A 88 -4.28 13.90 8.73
C PHE A 88 -4.15 14.23 7.24
N THR A 89 -3.25 15.15 6.93
CA THR A 89 -2.90 15.53 5.57
C THR A 89 -1.46 15.10 5.29
N ASN A 90 -1.28 14.26 4.29
CA ASN A 90 0.06 13.76 3.96
C ASN A 90 0.92 14.86 3.35
N SER A 91 1.92 15.29 4.09
CA SER A 91 2.87 16.35 3.69
C SER A 91 4.30 15.85 3.91
N PRO A 92 4.78 14.90 3.10
CA PRO A 92 6.12 14.35 3.27
C PRO A 92 7.19 15.39 2.96
N VAL A 93 8.37 15.20 3.57
CA VAL A 93 9.56 16.04 3.38
C VAL A 93 10.66 15.18 2.76
N ALA A 94 11.40 15.72 1.83
CA ALA A 94 12.63 15.14 1.31
C ALA A 94 13.84 15.70 2.07
N ASN A 95 14.73 14.83 2.50
CA ASN A 95 16.03 15.16 3.04
C ASN A 95 17.10 14.74 2.01
N TYR A 96 17.77 15.73 1.44
CA TYR A 96 18.92 15.54 0.57
C TYR A 96 20.16 16.08 1.26
N LYS A 97 20.98 15.21 1.85
CA LYS A 97 22.23 15.59 2.54
C LYS A 97 22.06 16.72 3.58
N GLY A 98 20.94 16.71 4.30
CA GLY A 98 20.59 17.73 5.29
C GLY A 98 19.82 18.94 4.75
N GLU A 99 19.68 19.09 3.45
CA GLU A 99 18.76 20.07 2.84
C GLU A 99 17.34 19.50 2.83
N LEU A 100 16.38 20.25 3.36
CA LEU A 100 14.98 19.82 3.43
C LEU A 100 14.15 20.49 2.34
N TYR A 101 13.37 19.67 1.63
CA TYR A 101 12.47 20.09 0.56
C TYR A 101 11.06 19.57 0.80
N SER A 102 10.05 20.38 0.47
CA SER A 102 8.66 19.92 0.47
C SER A 102 8.39 18.95 -0.68
N LEU A 103 7.52 17.97 -0.43
CA LEU A 103 6.95 17.09 -1.43
C LEU A 103 5.41 17.20 -1.40
N PRO A 104 4.72 17.10 -2.55
CA PRO A 104 5.23 16.96 -3.92
C PRO A 104 6.03 18.19 -4.37
N PHE A 105 6.64 18.13 -5.58
CA PHE A 105 7.37 19.27 -6.12
C PHE A 105 6.43 20.47 -6.33
N ASN A 106 6.54 21.47 -5.47
CA ASN A 106 5.64 22.60 -5.41
C ASN A 106 6.43 23.91 -5.22
N MET A 107 5.74 25.04 -5.09
CA MET A 107 6.39 26.34 -4.96
C MET A 107 7.35 26.45 -3.75
N TYR A 108 7.07 25.74 -2.64
CA TYR A 108 8.03 25.67 -1.53
C TYR A 108 9.32 24.93 -1.93
N THR A 109 9.19 23.85 -2.70
CA THR A 109 10.34 23.10 -3.24
C THR A 109 11.21 24.01 -4.13
N PHE A 110 10.57 24.73 -5.06
CA PHE A 110 11.26 25.58 -6.03
C PHE A 110 11.88 26.83 -5.38
N ASN A 111 11.15 27.43 -4.43
CA ASN A 111 11.71 28.54 -3.64
C ASN A 111 12.94 28.09 -2.85
N LYS A 112 12.89 26.96 -2.17
CA LYS A 112 14.04 26.41 -1.43
C LYS A 112 15.22 26.09 -2.35
N MET A 113 14.96 25.58 -3.55
CA MET A 113 16.00 25.13 -4.49
C MET A 113 16.63 26.29 -5.26
N TRP A 114 15.84 27.26 -5.72
CA TRP A 114 16.25 28.31 -6.66
C TRP A 114 15.99 29.73 -6.18
N GLY A 115 15.34 29.95 -5.04
CA GLY A 115 15.00 31.29 -4.56
C GLY A 115 13.86 31.98 -5.34
N VAL A 116 13.18 31.26 -6.24
CA VAL A 116 12.07 31.81 -7.03
C VAL A 116 10.84 32.03 -6.15
N VAL A 117 10.03 33.03 -6.48
CA VAL A 117 8.85 33.41 -5.69
C VAL A 117 7.55 33.36 -6.50
N THR A 118 7.63 33.31 -7.83
CA THR A 118 6.47 33.23 -8.70
C THR A 118 6.41 31.93 -9.51
N PRO A 119 5.21 31.46 -9.89
CA PRO A 119 5.06 30.32 -10.78
C PRO A 119 5.78 30.46 -12.12
N GLU A 120 5.82 31.68 -12.67
CA GLU A 120 6.51 31.99 -13.94
C GLU A 120 8.01 31.78 -13.81
N GLU A 121 8.63 32.29 -12.75
CA GLU A 121 10.06 32.08 -12.46
C GLU A 121 10.40 30.60 -12.27
N ALA A 122 9.56 29.86 -11.55
CA ALA A 122 9.75 28.44 -11.34
C ALA A 122 9.67 27.65 -12.65
N MET A 123 8.67 27.91 -13.50
CA MET A 123 8.56 27.28 -14.81
C MET A 123 9.71 27.63 -15.74
N ALA A 124 10.18 28.88 -15.73
CA ALA A 124 11.34 29.29 -16.54
C ALA A 124 12.59 28.48 -16.19
N LYS A 125 12.82 28.22 -14.87
CA LYS A 125 13.92 27.37 -14.41
C LYS A 125 13.76 25.90 -14.84
N ILE A 126 12.60 25.35 -14.73
CA ILE A 126 12.32 23.98 -15.17
C ILE A 126 12.52 23.85 -16.69
N GLU A 127 11.97 24.77 -17.46
CA GLU A 127 12.07 24.75 -18.93
C GLU A 127 13.51 24.98 -19.43
N GLU A 128 14.29 25.82 -18.74
CA GLU A 128 15.70 25.99 -19.03
C GLU A 128 16.46 24.67 -18.92
N GLN A 129 16.23 23.92 -17.83
CA GLN A 129 16.93 22.68 -17.55
C GLN A 129 16.44 21.50 -18.40
N ARG A 130 15.16 21.46 -18.74
CA ARG A 130 14.60 20.45 -19.64
C ARG A 130 15.27 20.41 -21.01
N LYS A 131 15.77 21.56 -21.50
CA LYS A 131 16.47 21.68 -22.79
C LYS A 131 17.76 20.86 -22.85
N GLU A 132 18.25 20.38 -21.72
CA GLU A 132 19.42 19.50 -21.69
C GLU A 132 19.16 18.19 -22.46
N ILE A 133 17.92 17.71 -22.47
CA ILE A 133 17.53 16.50 -23.18
C ILE A 133 16.98 16.88 -24.54
N ALA A 134 17.74 16.57 -25.58
CA ALA A 134 17.34 16.78 -26.97
C ALA A 134 16.73 15.47 -27.52
N GLY A 135 15.48 15.51 -27.97
CA GLY A 135 14.79 14.37 -28.54
C GLY A 135 14.08 13.48 -27.50
N GLU A 136 13.83 12.24 -27.87
CA GLU A 136 13.16 11.27 -26.99
C GLU A 136 14.12 10.73 -25.92
N PRO A 137 13.70 10.72 -24.64
CA PRO A 137 14.51 10.16 -23.55
C PRO A 137 14.78 8.66 -23.75
N ARG A 138 16.02 8.22 -23.53
CA ARG A 138 16.48 6.84 -23.73
C ARG A 138 16.42 5.98 -22.47
N ASN A 139 16.41 6.60 -21.30
CA ASN A 139 16.44 5.97 -19.99
C ASN A 139 15.72 6.83 -18.94
N LEU A 140 15.63 6.33 -17.71
CA LEU A 140 14.92 7.01 -16.62
C LEU A 140 15.56 8.37 -16.26
N GLU A 141 16.89 8.49 -16.27
CA GLU A 141 17.57 9.76 -16.01
C GLU A 141 17.12 10.83 -17.02
N GLU A 142 17.24 10.54 -18.32
CA GLU A 142 16.83 11.48 -19.37
C GLU A 142 15.34 11.79 -19.30
N GLN A 143 14.51 10.79 -19.01
CA GLN A 143 13.07 10.98 -18.81
C GLN A 143 12.76 11.92 -17.65
N ALA A 144 13.38 11.74 -16.49
CA ALA A 144 13.18 12.59 -15.34
C ALA A 144 13.62 14.03 -15.62
N ILE A 145 14.81 14.22 -16.20
CA ILE A 145 15.33 15.55 -16.54
C ILE A 145 14.42 16.25 -17.55
N SER A 146 13.91 15.52 -18.54
CA SER A 146 12.97 16.08 -19.53
C SER A 146 11.63 16.50 -18.94
N LEU A 147 11.26 15.95 -17.78
CA LEU A 147 10.02 16.27 -17.07
C LEU A 147 10.17 17.42 -16.06
N VAL A 148 11.23 17.43 -15.28
CA VAL A 148 11.37 18.34 -14.12
C VAL A 148 12.68 19.11 -14.05
N GLY A 149 13.64 18.82 -14.94
CA GLY A 149 14.96 19.44 -14.96
C GLY A 149 16.01 18.72 -14.09
N ARG A 150 17.28 19.07 -14.30
CA ARG A 150 18.42 18.40 -13.68
C ARG A 150 18.49 18.55 -12.17
N ASP A 151 18.25 19.73 -11.63
CA ASP A 151 18.40 19.97 -10.19
C ASP A 151 17.41 19.14 -9.37
N ILE A 152 16.16 19.07 -9.81
CA ILE A 152 15.13 18.23 -9.16
C ILE A 152 15.50 16.77 -9.30
N TYR A 153 15.95 16.35 -10.49
CA TYR A 153 16.38 14.95 -10.70
C TYR A 153 17.53 14.58 -9.75
N GLU A 154 18.62 15.34 -9.73
CA GLU A 154 19.82 15.03 -8.94
C GLU A 154 19.52 15.00 -7.43
N LYS A 155 18.76 15.99 -6.92
CA LYS A 155 18.53 16.13 -5.49
C LYS A 155 17.37 15.28 -4.97
N LEU A 156 16.30 15.09 -5.74
CA LEU A 156 15.05 14.56 -5.20
C LEU A 156 14.62 13.23 -5.84
N ILE A 157 15.19 12.81 -6.96
CA ILE A 157 14.75 11.62 -7.68
C ILE A 157 15.83 10.55 -7.73
N LYS A 158 17.03 10.92 -8.18
CA LYS A 158 18.10 9.98 -8.51
C LYS A 158 18.41 9.00 -7.39
N GLY A 159 18.94 9.43 -6.27
CA GLY A 159 19.38 8.54 -5.21
C GLY A 159 18.24 7.75 -4.56
N TYR A 160 17.03 8.33 -4.49
CA TYR A 160 15.85 7.62 -4.03
C TYR A 160 15.48 6.47 -4.97
N THR A 161 15.44 6.75 -6.28
CA THR A 161 15.12 5.75 -7.31
C THR A 161 16.17 4.64 -7.39
N GLU A 162 17.44 5.00 -7.34
CA GLU A 162 18.54 4.03 -7.36
C GLU A 162 18.52 3.09 -6.16
N LYS A 163 18.17 3.58 -4.97
CA LYS A 163 17.93 2.74 -3.79
C LYS A 163 16.72 1.82 -3.96
N GLN A 164 15.63 2.33 -4.55
CA GLN A 164 14.44 1.52 -4.80
C GLN A 164 14.70 0.39 -5.78
N TRP A 165 15.50 0.63 -6.82
CA TRP A 165 15.70 -0.31 -7.91
C TRP A 165 17.01 -1.10 -7.83
N GLY A 166 17.94 -0.67 -6.96
CA GLY A 166 19.27 -1.29 -6.86
C GLY A 166 20.12 -1.12 -8.11
N ARG A 167 19.81 -0.12 -8.97
CA ARG A 167 20.42 0.11 -10.28
C ARG A 167 20.58 1.61 -10.53
N ASP A 168 21.58 1.97 -11.33
CA ASP A 168 21.74 3.35 -11.83
C ASP A 168 20.51 3.75 -12.68
N CYS A 169 20.07 5.00 -12.54
CA CYS A 169 18.95 5.52 -13.32
C CYS A 169 19.17 5.46 -14.83
N LYS A 170 20.44 5.46 -15.29
CA LYS A 170 20.79 5.32 -16.72
C LYS A 170 20.49 3.93 -17.27
N ASP A 171 20.45 2.92 -16.40
CA ASP A 171 20.16 1.53 -16.75
C ASP A 171 18.68 1.16 -16.57
N LEU A 172 17.87 2.11 -16.13
CA LEU A 172 16.44 1.90 -15.91
C LEU A 172 15.63 2.45 -17.09
N PRO A 173 14.55 1.75 -17.50
CA PRO A 173 13.72 2.16 -18.62
C PRO A 173 12.85 3.38 -18.30
N THR A 174 12.51 4.16 -19.32
CA THR A 174 11.72 5.40 -19.22
C THR A 174 10.34 5.20 -18.63
N PHE A 175 9.69 4.05 -18.85
CA PHE A 175 8.32 3.78 -18.43
C PHE A 175 8.13 3.76 -16.90
N ILE A 176 9.20 3.61 -16.12
CA ILE A 176 9.16 3.65 -14.64
C ILE A 176 8.68 5.03 -14.18
N ILE A 177 9.06 6.09 -14.86
CA ILE A 177 8.59 7.45 -14.59
C ILE A 177 7.86 7.99 -15.82
N LYS A 178 6.55 7.75 -15.89
CA LYS A 178 5.72 8.27 -16.99
C LYS A 178 5.44 9.77 -16.86
N ARG A 179 5.31 10.25 -15.64
CA ARG A 179 5.05 11.66 -15.31
C ARG A 179 5.56 11.98 -13.91
N LEU A 180 6.00 13.19 -13.72
CA LEU A 180 6.34 13.77 -12.42
C LEU A 180 5.50 15.04 -12.27
N PRO A 181 4.52 15.05 -11.39
CA PRO A 181 3.64 16.21 -11.24
C PRO A 181 4.43 17.38 -10.64
N VAL A 182 4.36 18.51 -11.32
CA VAL A 182 4.89 19.80 -10.86
C VAL A 182 3.67 20.66 -10.49
N ARG A 183 3.68 21.19 -9.27
CA ARG A 183 2.61 22.06 -8.78
C ARG A 183 3.10 23.49 -8.63
N LEU A 184 2.48 24.40 -9.35
CA LEU A 184 2.80 25.83 -9.30
C LEU A 184 1.96 26.55 -8.21
N THR A 185 1.80 25.88 -7.08
CA THR A 185 1.06 26.36 -5.90
C THR A 185 1.86 26.10 -4.63
N PHE A 186 1.55 26.80 -3.55
CA PHE A 186 2.11 26.58 -2.22
C PHE A 186 1.26 25.55 -1.45
N ASP A 187 1.05 24.38 -2.04
CA ASP A 187 0.27 23.29 -1.46
C ASP A 187 1.17 22.08 -1.18
N ASN A 188 1.32 21.74 0.10
CA ASN A 188 2.09 20.60 0.58
C ASN A 188 1.27 19.32 0.70
N ASN A 189 -0.03 19.35 0.42
CA ASN A 189 -0.82 18.13 0.42
C ASN A 189 -0.37 17.22 -0.72
N TYR A 190 0.20 16.06 -0.38
CA TYR A 190 0.74 15.12 -1.37
C TYR A 190 -0.34 14.57 -2.30
N PHE A 191 -1.53 14.31 -1.78
CA PHE A 191 -2.64 13.77 -2.54
C PHE A 191 -3.57 14.87 -3.06
N ASN A 192 -4.10 14.71 -4.27
CA ASN A 192 -5.17 15.55 -4.84
C ASN A 192 -6.56 14.99 -4.53
N ALA A 193 -6.71 14.32 -3.41
CA ALA A 193 -7.95 13.67 -3.02
C ALA A 193 -8.83 14.62 -2.21
N LEU A 194 -10.15 14.54 -2.42
CA LEU A 194 -11.12 15.28 -1.65
C LEU A 194 -11.21 14.81 -0.20
N TYR A 195 -11.00 13.51 0.01
CA TYR A 195 -11.04 12.86 1.31
C TYR A 195 -9.71 12.22 1.61
N GLN A 196 -9.18 12.45 2.80
CA GLN A 196 -8.02 11.75 3.30
C GLN A 196 -7.99 11.77 4.83
N GLY A 197 -7.27 10.85 5.43
CA GLY A 197 -7.09 10.77 6.87
C GLY A 197 -6.55 9.41 7.32
N ILE A 198 -6.40 9.29 8.62
CA ILE A 198 -6.04 8.04 9.29
C ILE A 198 -7.23 7.65 10.18
N PRO A 199 -7.64 6.36 10.18
CA PRO A 199 -8.70 5.91 11.08
C PRO A 199 -8.25 6.03 12.53
N ILE A 200 -9.06 6.69 13.35
CA ILE A 200 -8.79 6.88 14.78
C ILE A 200 -8.78 5.52 15.48
N GLY A 201 -7.67 5.22 16.15
CA GLY A 201 -7.42 3.92 16.78
C GLY A 201 -6.78 2.89 15.86
N GLY A 202 -6.39 3.29 14.64
CA GLY A 202 -5.62 2.49 13.68
C GLY A 202 -6.47 1.62 12.76
N TYR A 203 -5.84 1.15 11.71
CA TYR A 203 -6.49 0.33 10.67
C TYR A 203 -6.94 -1.04 11.17
N THR A 204 -6.21 -1.63 12.12
CA THR A 204 -6.59 -2.95 12.68
C THR A 204 -7.95 -2.88 13.36
N LYS A 205 -8.25 -1.80 14.08
CA LYS A 205 -9.57 -1.57 14.68
C LYS A 205 -10.67 -1.44 13.63
N MET A 206 -10.40 -0.72 12.55
CA MET A 206 -11.33 -0.58 11.42
C MET A 206 -11.65 -1.94 10.79
N ILE A 207 -10.63 -2.78 10.56
CA ILE A 207 -10.84 -4.13 10.04
C ILE A 207 -11.56 -5.02 11.04
N ALA A 208 -11.27 -4.90 12.33
CA ALA A 208 -12.01 -5.62 13.37
C ALA A 208 -13.51 -5.26 13.36
N ASN A 209 -13.86 -4.00 13.13
CA ASN A 209 -15.25 -3.55 13.00
C ASN A 209 -15.93 -4.15 11.75
N LEU A 210 -15.22 -4.26 10.61
CA LEU A 210 -15.70 -4.95 9.41
C LEU A 210 -15.97 -6.44 9.68
N LEU A 211 -15.10 -7.09 10.45
CA LEU A 211 -15.17 -8.51 10.76
C LEU A 211 -16.05 -8.83 11.99
N ASP A 212 -16.72 -7.84 12.58
CA ASP A 212 -17.55 -8.05 13.76
C ASP A 212 -18.59 -9.15 13.56
N GLY A 213 -18.61 -10.12 14.47
CA GLY A 213 -19.52 -11.29 14.43
C GLY A 213 -19.25 -12.26 13.27
N ILE A 214 -18.08 -12.23 12.63
CA ILE A 214 -17.62 -13.19 11.63
C ILE A 214 -16.54 -14.07 12.27
N GLU A 215 -16.59 -15.38 12.01
CA GLU A 215 -15.57 -16.31 12.48
C GLU A 215 -14.25 -16.08 11.75
N VAL A 216 -13.16 -15.85 12.50
CA VAL A 216 -11.82 -15.63 11.96
C VAL A 216 -10.86 -16.65 12.57
N ARG A 217 -10.08 -17.33 11.72
CA ARG A 217 -9.00 -18.25 12.14
C ARG A 217 -7.67 -17.72 11.60
N LEU A 218 -6.84 -17.28 12.52
CA LEU A 218 -5.50 -16.78 12.24
C LEU A 218 -4.47 -17.93 12.26
N SER A 219 -3.24 -17.65 11.79
CA SER A 219 -2.15 -18.64 11.70
C SER A 219 -2.59 -19.92 10.95
N THR A 220 -3.42 -19.75 9.92
CA THR A 220 -3.97 -20.82 9.10
C THR A 220 -3.63 -20.56 7.64
N ASP A 221 -2.68 -21.33 7.10
CA ASP A 221 -2.30 -21.22 5.68
C ASP A 221 -3.25 -22.08 4.83
N TYR A 222 -3.95 -21.42 3.91
CA TYR A 222 -4.88 -22.07 3.00
C TYR A 222 -4.19 -23.09 2.10
N LEU A 223 -3.02 -22.79 1.58
CA LEU A 223 -2.35 -23.67 0.61
C LEU A 223 -1.83 -24.95 1.25
N GLU A 224 -1.47 -24.90 2.54
CA GLU A 224 -1.08 -26.08 3.31
C GLU A 224 -2.27 -27.01 3.64
N HIS A 225 -3.47 -26.45 3.76
CA HIS A 225 -4.68 -27.16 4.17
C HIS A 225 -5.81 -27.11 3.12
N LYS A 226 -5.46 -26.85 1.84
CA LYS A 226 -6.42 -26.56 0.77
C LYS A 226 -7.55 -27.58 0.69
N GLY A 227 -7.25 -28.87 0.66
CA GLY A 227 -8.28 -29.91 0.51
C GLY A 227 -9.27 -30.00 1.68
N GLU A 228 -8.81 -29.76 2.90
CA GLU A 228 -9.65 -29.74 4.10
C GLU A 228 -10.54 -28.50 4.13
N LEU A 229 -9.96 -27.35 3.74
CA LEU A 229 -10.63 -26.04 3.75
C LEU A 229 -11.63 -25.91 2.61
N ASP A 230 -11.35 -26.44 1.43
CA ASP A 230 -12.29 -26.48 0.31
C ASP A 230 -13.54 -27.34 0.64
N ALA A 231 -13.36 -28.37 1.46
CA ALA A 231 -14.46 -29.26 1.83
C ALA A 231 -15.49 -28.64 2.80
N ILE A 232 -15.16 -27.53 3.44
CA ILE A 232 -16.03 -26.89 4.44
C ILE A 232 -16.72 -25.61 3.94
N ALA A 233 -16.56 -25.26 2.66
CA ALA A 233 -17.21 -24.09 2.07
C ALA A 233 -17.69 -24.37 0.64
N ASP A 234 -18.76 -23.69 0.23
CA ASP A 234 -19.28 -23.78 -1.14
C ASP A 234 -18.41 -23.03 -2.14
N LYS A 235 -17.92 -21.85 -1.76
CA LYS A 235 -17.02 -21.00 -2.56
C LYS A 235 -15.86 -20.45 -1.73
N VAL A 236 -14.74 -20.19 -2.40
CA VAL A 236 -13.53 -19.60 -1.82
C VAL A 236 -13.29 -18.21 -2.41
N VAL A 237 -13.04 -17.22 -1.58
CA VAL A 237 -12.53 -15.91 -2.01
C VAL A 237 -11.05 -15.86 -1.67
N TYR A 238 -10.20 -15.94 -2.68
CA TYR A 238 -8.76 -16.04 -2.51
C TYR A 238 -8.07 -14.70 -2.80
N THR A 239 -7.42 -14.13 -1.77
CA THR A 239 -6.70 -12.84 -1.89
C THR A 239 -5.18 -12.97 -1.84
N GLY A 240 -4.67 -14.20 -1.81
CA GLY A 240 -3.24 -14.50 -1.88
C GLY A 240 -2.66 -14.39 -3.29
N PRO A 241 -1.35 -14.63 -3.46
CA PRO A 241 -0.71 -14.62 -4.78
C PRO A 241 -1.33 -15.66 -5.71
N ILE A 242 -1.75 -15.22 -6.90
CA ILE A 242 -2.44 -16.10 -7.86
C ILE A 242 -1.55 -17.24 -8.35
N ASP A 243 -0.26 -17.00 -8.58
CA ASP A 243 0.71 -18.01 -8.99
C ASP A 243 0.94 -19.08 -7.91
N ALA A 244 0.92 -18.69 -6.64
CA ALA A 244 1.01 -19.64 -5.52
C ALA A 244 -0.22 -20.56 -5.44
N TYR A 245 -1.42 -20.04 -5.72
CA TYR A 245 -2.63 -20.86 -5.78
C TYR A 245 -2.50 -22.02 -6.78
N PHE A 246 -1.90 -21.77 -7.93
CA PHE A 246 -1.64 -22.77 -8.97
C PHE A 246 -0.29 -23.48 -8.82
N GLY A 247 0.33 -23.44 -7.65
CA GLY A 247 1.60 -24.13 -7.36
C GLY A 247 2.74 -23.69 -8.27
N TYR A 248 2.73 -22.43 -8.74
CA TYR A 248 3.73 -21.85 -9.65
C TYR A 248 3.88 -22.62 -10.99
N SER A 249 2.82 -23.28 -11.43
CA SER A 249 2.85 -24.20 -12.60
C SER A 249 3.28 -23.54 -13.91
N LEU A 250 3.05 -22.23 -14.06
CA LEU A 250 3.46 -21.44 -15.25
C LEU A 250 4.72 -20.59 -14.99
N GLY A 251 5.26 -20.63 -13.78
CA GLY A 251 6.38 -19.80 -13.33
C GLY A 251 5.98 -18.82 -12.23
N THR A 252 6.95 -18.10 -11.70
CA THR A 252 6.79 -17.19 -10.58
C THR A 252 6.60 -15.76 -11.06
N LEU A 253 5.55 -15.10 -10.58
CA LEU A 253 5.35 -13.66 -10.75
C LEU A 253 6.30 -12.90 -9.83
N GLU A 254 6.84 -11.80 -10.31
CA GLU A 254 7.81 -10.98 -9.58
C GLU A 254 7.12 -9.87 -8.78
N TYR A 255 7.65 -9.60 -7.60
CA TYR A 255 7.19 -8.54 -6.71
C TYR A 255 8.33 -7.66 -6.29
N ARG A 256 8.00 -6.53 -5.71
CA ARG A 256 8.95 -5.71 -4.94
C ARG A 256 8.63 -5.88 -3.47
N SER A 257 9.67 -5.84 -2.67
CA SER A 257 9.56 -5.96 -1.22
C SER A 257 10.20 -4.76 -0.52
N VAL A 258 9.81 -4.57 0.73
CA VAL A 258 10.39 -3.58 1.63
C VAL A 258 10.66 -4.23 2.98
N ARG A 259 11.70 -3.76 3.65
CA ARG A 259 12.08 -4.17 4.99
C ARG A 259 12.03 -2.97 5.92
N PHE A 260 11.58 -3.18 7.15
CA PHE A 260 11.46 -2.14 8.17
C PHE A 260 12.34 -2.45 9.39
N GLU A 261 13.00 -1.42 9.90
CA GLU A 261 13.66 -1.43 11.21
C GLU A 261 12.91 -0.47 12.13
N THR A 262 12.17 -1.02 13.08
CA THR A 262 11.33 -0.23 14.00
C THR A 262 12.04 -0.08 15.33
N LYS A 263 12.03 1.15 15.88
CA LYS A 263 12.62 1.50 17.19
C LYS A 263 11.68 2.39 18.00
N VAL A 264 11.50 2.04 19.26
CA VAL A 264 10.92 2.93 20.28
C VAL A 264 12.02 3.85 20.79
N LEU A 265 11.74 5.15 20.83
CA LEU A 265 12.66 6.17 21.29
C LEU A 265 12.10 6.88 22.52
N ASP A 266 12.92 7.02 23.56
CA ASP A 266 12.56 7.71 24.79
C ASP A 266 12.74 9.24 24.63
N LYS A 267 11.96 9.80 23.73
CA LYS A 267 11.84 11.24 23.44
C LYS A 267 10.53 11.54 22.74
N PRO A 268 9.99 12.76 22.89
CA PRO A 268 8.65 13.08 22.38
C PRO A 268 8.60 13.30 20.86
N ASN A 269 9.73 13.57 20.20
CA ASN A 269 9.80 13.90 18.79
C ASN A 269 11.16 13.50 18.19
N PHE A 270 11.16 12.94 17.00
CA PHE A 270 12.39 12.57 16.30
C PHE A 270 12.68 13.47 15.11
N GLN A 271 11.73 13.62 14.20
CA GLN A 271 11.89 14.34 12.92
C GLN A 271 10.80 15.39 12.66
N GLY A 272 9.76 15.44 13.50
CA GLY A 272 8.70 16.46 13.42
C GLY A 272 7.73 16.27 12.25
N ASN A 273 7.74 15.11 11.59
CA ASN A 273 6.83 14.79 10.50
C ASN A 273 6.62 13.28 10.42
N ALA A 274 5.45 12.84 9.94
CA ALA A 274 5.13 11.43 9.80
C ALA A 274 6.04 10.72 8.80
N ALA A 275 6.43 11.37 7.71
CA ALA A 275 7.29 10.76 6.69
C ALA A 275 8.38 11.73 6.21
N VAL A 276 9.62 11.29 6.26
CA VAL A 276 10.78 11.96 5.66
C VAL A 276 11.47 11.00 4.71
N ASN A 277 11.50 11.36 3.42
CA ASN A 277 12.19 10.61 2.37
C ASN A 277 13.65 11.03 2.30
N TYR A 278 14.56 10.09 2.28
CA TYR A 278 15.99 10.33 2.11
C TYR A 278 16.36 10.13 0.65
N THR A 279 16.67 11.20 -0.04
CA THR A 279 16.80 11.21 -1.51
C THR A 279 18.24 11.17 -2.00
N ASP A 280 19.23 11.24 -1.11
CA ASP A 280 20.62 10.97 -1.45
C ASP A 280 20.94 9.47 -1.54
N GLY A 281 21.99 9.10 -2.26
CA GLY A 281 22.42 7.72 -2.43
C GLY A 281 23.30 7.16 -1.29
N GLU A 282 23.76 8.00 -0.34
CA GLU A 282 24.70 7.62 0.72
C GLU A 282 23.95 6.99 1.90
N ILE A 283 22.72 7.42 2.17
CA ILE A 283 21.85 6.88 3.22
C ILE A 283 21.15 5.61 2.72
N PRO A 284 21.28 4.47 3.43
CA PRO A 284 20.78 3.19 2.90
C PRO A 284 19.25 3.02 2.95
N TRP A 285 18.54 3.73 3.83
CA TRP A 285 17.08 3.69 3.86
C TRP A 285 16.47 4.71 2.89
N THR A 286 15.28 4.40 2.41
CA THR A 286 14.53 5.28 1.52
C THR A 286 13.71 6.31 2.27
N ARG A 287 13.21 5.93 3.46
CA ARG A 287 12.30 6.76 4.26
C ARG A 287 12.42 6.43 5.75
N ILE A 288 12.16 7.43 6.59
CA ILE A 288 11.84 7.22 8.00
C ILE A 288 10.38 7.62 8.22
N ILE A 289 9.64 6.73 8.84
CA ILE A 289 8.27 6.96 9.30
C ILE A 289 8.33 7.20 10.80
N GLU A 290 7.79 8.31 11.27
CA GLU A 290 7.56 8.58 12.70
C GLU A 290 6.06 8.45 12.98
N HIS A 291 5.65 7.30 13.49
CA HIS A 291 4.28 6.82 13.51
C HIS A 291 3.32 7.68 14.32
N LYS A 292 3.77 8.29 15.41
CA LYS A 292 2.90 9.11 16.27
C LYS A 292 2.26 10.30 15.55
N TRP A 293 2.92 10.83 14.48
CA TRP A 293 2.43 12.01 13.79
C TRP A 293 1.24 11.72 12.87
N PHE A 294 0.92 10.46 12.60
CA PHE A 294 -0.34 10.11 11.93
C PHE A 294 -1.58 10.45 12.78
N GLU A 295 -1.43 10.47 14.09
CA GLU A 295 -2.48 10.83 15.06
C GLU A 295 -2.06 12.03 15.93
N PHE A 296 -1.26 12.94 15.37
CA PHE A 296 -0.83 14.23 15.94
C PHE A 296 -0.04 14.14 17.26
N GLY A 297 0.52 12.97 17.55
CA GLY A 297 1.32 12.75 18.76
C GLY A 297 0.54 12.79 20.07
N LYS A 298 -0.77 12.61 20.03
CA LYS A 298 -1.67 12.66 21.18
C LYS A 298 -2.20 11.27 21.53
N ASP A 299 -2.50 11.08 22.83
CA ASP A 299 -3.30 9.95 23.28
C ASP A 299 -4.82 10.23 23.07
N GLU A 300 -5.65 9.27 23.46
CA GLU A 300 -7.11 9.38 23.36
C GLU A 300 -7.71 10.51 24.23
N ASN A 301 -6.98 10.99 25.23
CA ASN A 301 -7.38 12.09 26.11
C ASN A 301 -6.82 13.44 25.65
N GLY A 302 -6.07 13.47 24.52
CA GLY A 302 -5.45 14.67 23.99
C GLY A 302 -4.13 15.06 24.65
N ASN A 303 -3.53 14.23 25.50
CA ASN A 303 -2.23 14.49 26.12
C ASN A 303 -1.10 14.14 25.15
N ASP A 304 0.03 14.84 25.26
CA ASP A 304 1.22 14.54 24.47
C ASP A 304 1.84 13.20 24.86
N LEU A 305 2.08 12.35 23.87
CA LEU A 305 2.79 11.09 24.08
C LEU A 305 4.28 11.36 24.36
N PRO A 306 4.84 10.86 25.48
CA PRO A 306 6.21 11.17 25.88
C PRO A 306 7.29 10.48 25.03
N LYS A 307 6.92 9.39 24.36
CA LYS A 307 7.79 8.61 23.49
C LYS A 307 7.41 8.77 22.03
N THR A 308 8.31 8.36 21.15
CA THR A 308 8.02 8.24 19.73
C THR A 308 8.51 6.90 19.18
N ILE A 309 7.96 6.48 18.04
CA ILE A 309 8.35 5.26 17.35
C ILE A 309 8.65 5.58 15.89
N ILE A 310 9.83 5.17 15.46
CA ILE A 310 10.25 5.32 14.07
C ILE A 310 10.43 3.97 13.39
N SER A 311 10.16 3.93 12.09
CA SER A 311 10.53 2.82 11.21
C SER A 311 11.39 3.33 10.07
N ARG A 312 12.60 2.76 9.90
CA ARG A 312 13.42 2.94 8.70
C ARG A 312 12.97 1.96 7.65
N GLU A 313 12.64 2.44 6.47
CA GLU A 313 12.21 1.65 5.33
C GLU A 313 13.38 1.44 4.37
N TYR A 314 13.61 0.18 4.02
CA TYR A 314 14.62 -0.21 3.03
C TYR A 314 13.92 -0.92 1.88
N SER A 315 14.27 -0.58 0.65
CA SER A 315 13.91 -1.39 -0.50
C SER A 315 14.68 -2.70 -0.48
N SER A 316 14.04 -3.78 -0.85
CA SER A 316 14.66 -5.10 -0.96
C SER A 316 14.17 -5.82 -2.22
N GLU A 317 15.04 -6.64 -2.80
CA GLU A 317 14.64 -7.59 -3.83
C GLU A 317 13.72 -8.63 -3.20
N TRP A 318 12.61 -8.91 -3.86
CA TRP A 318 11.72 -9.97 -3.46
C TRP A 318 12.26 -11.33 -3.93
N LYS A 319 12.14 -12.34 -3.07
CA LYS A 319 12.40 -13.73 -3.38
C LYS A 319 11.19 -14.58 -3.00
N PRO A 320 10.98 -15.74 -3.61
CA PRO A 320 9.95 -16.68 -3.18
C PRO A 320 10.05 -16.97 -1.68
N GLY A 321 8.94 -16.72 -0.95
CA GLY A 321 8.89 -16.80 0.52
C GLY A 321 8.92 -15.46 1.24
N ASP A 322 9.34 -14.38 0.58
CA ASP A 322 9.24 -13.02 1.11
C ASP A 322 7.81 -12.48 0.97
N GLU A 323 7.44 -11.51 1.79
CA GLU A 323 6.15 -10.82 1.65
C GLU A 323 6.10 -10.03 0.34
N PRO A 324 5.10 -10.29 -0.53
CA PRO A 324 4.93 -9.56 -1.77
C PRO A 324 4.20 -8.24 -1.52
N TYR A 325 4.89 -7.10 -1.67
CA TYR A 325 4.27 -5.79 -1.46
C TYR A 325 3.67 -5.21 -2.73
N TYR A 326 4.43 -5.20 -3.81
CA TYR A 326 4.04 -4.54 -5.06
C TYR A 326 4.31 -5.44 -6.26
N PRO A 327 3.32 -5.68 -7.14
CA PRO A 327 3.53 -6.37 -8.41
C PRO A 327 4.52 -5.61 -9.31
N VAL A 328 5.38 -6.35 -10.01
CA VAL A 328 6.22 -5.80 -11.07
C VAL A 328 5.43 -5.85 -12.38
N ASN A 329 4.83 -4.72 -12.77
CA ASN A 329 3.95 -4.63 -13.94
C ASN A 329 4.74 -4.34 -15.22
N ASP A 330 5.77 -5.15 -15.52
CA ASP A 330 6.45 -5.16 -16.81
C ASP A 330 5.73 -6.07 -17.82
N GLU A 331 6.20 -6.08 -19.06
CA GLU A 331 5.62 -6.87 -20.16
C GLU A 331 5.68 -8.38 -19.86
N LYS A 332 6.81 -8.86 -19.32
CA LYS A 332 7.02 -10.27 -18.98
C LYS A 332 6.01 -10.75 -17.93
N ASN A 333 5.92 -10.04 -16.81
CA ASN A 333 5.03 -10.41 -15.72
C ASN A 333 3.55 -10.20 -16.10
N SER A 334 3.24 -9.19 -16.91
CA SER A 334 1.87 -8.98 -17.42
C SER A 334 1.42 -10.11 -18.34
N ALA A 335 2.30 -10.62 -19.19
CA ALA A 335 2.03 -11.78 -20.05
C ALA A 335 1.84 -13.06 -19.21
N LEU A 336 2.72 -13.29 -18.21
CA LEU A 336 2.59 -14.44 -17.31
C LEU A 336 1.29 -14.39 -16.49
N TYR A 337 0.94 -13.21 -15.96
CA TYR A 337 -0.33 -13.03 -15.26
C TYR A 337 -1.54 -13.33 -16.16
N ALA A 338 -1.51 -12.92 -17.43
CA ALA A 338 -2.60 -13.19 -18.37
C ALA A 338 -2.85 -14.71 -18.54
N GLU A 339 -1.80 -15.54 -18.50
CA GLU A 339 -1.95 -17.00 -18.53
C GLU A 339 -2.53 -17.55 -17.23
N TYR A 340 -2.07 -17.06 -16.05
CA TYR A 340 -2.68 -17.43 -14.76
C TYR A 340 -4.16 -17.01 -14.68
N LYS A 341 -4.50 -15.85 -15.23
CA LYS A 341 -5.89 -15.39 -15.26
C LYS A 341 -6.80 -16.34 -16.03
N LYS A 342 -6.34 -16.95 -17.12
CA LYS A 342 -7.12 -17.97 -17.85
C LYS A 342 -7.41 -19.19 -16.98
N LEU A 343 -6.43 -19.62 -16.15
CA LEU A 343 -6.64 -20.70 -15.19
C LEU A 343 -7.64 -20.29 -14.11
N ALA A 344 -7.51 -19.07 -13.59
CA ALA A 344 -8.41 -18.54 -12.58
C ALA A 344 -9.85 -18.39 -13.09
N ASP A 345 -10.02 -17.96 -14.34
CA ASP A 345 -11.35 -17.83 -14.96
C ASP A 345 -12.05 -19.20 -15.20
N ALA A 346 -11.31 -20.30 -15.16
CA ALA A 346 -11.85 -21.67 -15.25
C ALA A 346 -12.21 -22.26 -13.88
N GLU A 347 -11.85 -21.60 -12.77
CA GLU A 347 -12.19 -22.03 -11.40
C GLU A 347 -13.61 -21.59 -11.03
N GLU A 348 -14.59 -22.47 -11.16
CA GLU A 348 -16.01 -22.14 -10.92
C GLU A 348 -16.34 -21.80 -9.44
N LYS A 349 -15.54 -22.30 -8.49
CA LYS A 349 -15.76 -22.15 -7.05
C LYS A 349 -14.82 -21.16 -6.37
N VAL A 350 -13.95 -20.49 -7.10
CA VAL A 350 -12.95 -19.60 -6.54
C VAL A 350 -13.03 -18.22 -7.15
N ILE A 351 -13.16 -17.23 -6.29
CA ILE A 351 -13.11 -15.82 -6.65
C ILE A 351 -11.73 -15.29 -6.28
N PHE A 352 -10.95 -14.91 -7.30
CA PHE A 352 -9.66 -14.27 -7.07
C PHE A 352 -9.85 -12.76 -6.95
N GLY A 353 -9.33 -12.16 -5.88
CA GLY A 353 -9.48 -10.72 -5.65
C GLY A 353 -8.35 -10.09 -4.85
N GLY A 354 -8.33 -8.75 -4.85
CA GLY A 354 -7.30 -7.96 -4.20
C GLY A 354 -5.99 -7.91 -4.96
N ARG A 355 -5.01 -7.21 -4.38
CA ARG A 355 -3.73 -6.88 -5.05
C ARG A 355 -2.96 -8.10 -5.57
N LEU A 356 -2.91 -9.17 -4.79
CA LEU A 356 -2.13 -10.37 -5.12
C LEU A 356 -2.94 -11.34 -5.99
N GLY A 357 -4.24 -11.49 -5.72
CA GLY A 357 -5.13 -12.35 -6.51
C GLY A 357 -5.35 -11.83 -7.93
N GLU A 358 -5.31 -10.51 -8.12
CA GLU A 358 -5.46 -9.85 -9.43
C GLU A 358 -4.13 -9.34 -10.00
N TYR A 359 -3.02 -9.54 -9.29
CA TYR A 359 -1.68 -9.06 -9.66
C TYR A 359 -1.70 -7.58 -10.09
N LYS A 360 -2.37 -6.71 -9.32
CA LYS A 360 -2.51 -5.28 -9.60
C LYS A 360 -2.02 -4.44 -8.45
N TYR A 361 -1.42 -3.30 -8.79
CA TYR A 361 -1.15 -2.26 -7.82
C TYR A 361 -2.45 -1.47 -7.58
N TYR A 362 -3.04 -1.67 -6.41
CA TYR A 362 -4.21 -0.93 -5.95
C TYR A 362 -3.87 -0.06 -4.75
N ASP A 363 -4.32 1.19 -4.75
CA ASP A 363 -4.45 1.97 -3.53
C ASP A 363 -5.64 1.45 -2.70
N MET A 364 -5.70 1.82 -1.42
CA MET A 364 -6.73 1.29 -0.53
C MET A 364 -8.16 1.58 -1.02
N ASP A 365 -8.40 2.76 -1.57
CA ASP A 365 -9.72 3.13 -2.11
C ASP A 365 -10.11 2.29 -3.32
N GLN A 366 -9.14 1.95 -4.17
CA GLN A 366 -9.35 1.05 -5.30
C GLN A 366 -9.64 -0.39 -4.83
N VAL A 367 -8.95 -0.86 -3.78
CA VAL A 367 -9.27 -2.17 -3.17
C VAL A 367 -10.70 -2.20 -2.67
N ILE A 368 -11.17 -1.14 -2.00
CA ILE A 368 -12.56 -1.04 -1.53
C ILE A 368 -13.53 -1.05 -2.70
N ALA A 369 -13.26 -0.26 -3.74
CA ALA A 369 -14.13 -0.17 -4.91
C ALA A 369 -14.31 -1.53 -5.60
N VAL A 370 -13.20 -2.24 -5.89
CA VAL A 370 -13.26 -3.54 -6.57
C VAL A 370 -13.85 -4.63 -5.68
N ALA A 371 -13.67 -4.56 -4.37
CA ALA A 371 -14.31 -5.49 -3.42
C ALA A 371 -15.83 -5.30 -3.43
N LEU A 372 -16.32 -4.05 -3.38
CA LEU A 372 -17.75 -3.74 -3.43
C LEU A 372 -18.38 -4.15 -4.77
N GLU A 373 -17.70 -3.89 -5.89
CA GLU A 373 -18.14 -4.34 -7.23
C GLU A 373 -18.22 -5.87 -7.32
N MET A 374 -17.30 -6.59 -6.68
CA MET A 374 -17.37 -8.04 -6.62
C MET A 374 -18.55 -8.52 -5.77
N CYS A 375 -18.79 -7.87 -4.64
CA CYS A 375 -19.93 -8.19 -3.79
C CYS A 375 -21.26 -7.97 -4.52
N GLU A 376 -21.42 -6.86 -5.22
CA GLU A 376 -22.61 -6.58 -6.05
C GLU A 376 -22.86 -7.70 -7.08
N ARG A 377 -21.83 -8.17 -7.77
CA ARG A 377 -21.96 -9.25 -8.78
C ARG A 377 -22.25 -10.60 -8.18
N GLU A 378 -21.60 -10.93 -7.05
CA GLU A 378 -21.66 -12.30 -6.48
C GLU A 378 -22.84 -12.48 -5.55
N LEU A 379 -23.28 -11.43 -4.83
CA LEU A 379 -24.25 -11.56 -3.74
C LEU A 379 -25.66 -11.08 -4.12
N GLU A 380 -25.80 -10.20 -5.14
CA GLU A 380 -27.11 -9.70 -5.59
C GLU A 380 -27.84 -10.69 -6.51
N ASP A 381 -27.12 -11.61 -7.16
CA ASP A 381 -27.69 -12.64 -8.03
C ASP A 381 -28.06 -13.95 -7.31
N CYS A 382 -28.08 -13.94 -5.96
CA CYS A 382 -28.37 -15.14 -5.14
C CYS A 382 -29.70 -15.07 -4.40
#